data_fc1b6bc25ae13a12c0b59e0f5970adaf
#
_entry.id   fc1b6bc25ae13a12c0b59e0f5970adaf
#
_cell.length_a   1.000
_cell.length_b   1.000
_cell.length_c   1.000
_cell.angle_alpha   90.00
_cell.angle_beta   90.00
_cell.angle_gamma   90.00
#
_symmetry.space_group_name_H-M   'P 1'
#
loop_
_entity.id
_entity.type
_entity.pdbx_description
1 polymer ?
#
loop_
_entity_poly.entity_id
_entity_poly.type
_entity_poly.pdbx_seq_one_letter_code
_entity_poly.pdbx_strand_id
1 'polypeptide(L)'
;MNKTLLLVLSLWGSTISLSAQQAVSETTVKGEIEGIKTGKLHLIAQTGEEKFDTLGTCTFKKSRFVLKAEVNEPMVTQLVVEGYQGGFRLMAEPGVTYEALLTNDNRSYIRGGKLQDEMERHLAFSDSLRREIQDVRGRYESHKAQSKFRSASLANDTLRKREQLLHTTTQKFLSSHDDLITAYTFQTNALMKEAGLAESKRMYESMGPGAKATLSARLMLARIERLEKSQGGALAPDFTLQDLNGKEVTLRQVPGKIKILDFWASWCGPCRLNNPALKKLYEEFHPKGLEIISVSLDNKKPRWEEAVAKDGLNWINVSSLKGWKCDIARQYNVTAIPAIFVLDAENRIIASNLRDEELKAFLEERLK
;
A
#
# COMPACT_ATOMS: atom_id res chain seq x y z
N MET A 1 40.80 18.64 72.56
CA MET A 1 39.43 18.78 72.03
C MET A 1 39.50 18.71 70.50
N ASN A 2 39.35 17.51 69.95
CA ASN A 2 39.44 17.24 68.49
C ASN A 2 38.10 17.42 67.86
N LYS A 3 38.00 18.24 66.82
CA LYS A 3 36.87 18.29 65.94
C LYS A 3 37.22 17.57 64.63
N THR A 4 36.66 16.39 64.47
CA THR A 4 36.72 15.58 63.25
C THR A 4 35.75 16.13 62.22
N LEU A 5 36.26 16.57 61.07
CA LEU A 5 35.50 17.06 59.93
C LEU A 5 35.19 15.86 59.03
N LEU A 6 33.91 15.47 58.93
CA LEU A 6 33.42 14.47 57.95
C LEU A 6 33.23 15.12 56.58
N LEU A 7 34.06 14.71 55.62
CA LEU A 7 33.88 15.04 54.21
C LEU A 7 32.87 14.01 53.61
N VAL A 8 31.71 14.51 53.23
CA VAL A 8 30.74 13.74 52.44
C VAL A 8 31.08 13.94 50.95
N LEU A 9 31.68 12.92 50.35
CA LEU A 9 31.87 12.85 48.91
C LEU A 9 30.56 12.39 48.24
N SER A 10 29.85 13.33 47.62
CA SER A 10 28.72 13.06 46.73
C SER A 10 29.28 12.53 45.39
N LEU A 11 29.21 11.20 45.19
CA LEU A 11 29.42 10.58 43.89
C LEU A 11 28.21 10.84 43.00
N TRP A 12 28.32 11.84 42.10
CA TRP A 12 27.44 11.98 40.97
C TRP A 12 27.84 10.90 39.95
N GLY A 13 27.09 9.79 39.96
CA GLY A 13 27.15 8.79 38.91
C GLY A 13 26.49 9.35 37.65
N SER A 14 27.31 9.86 36.75
CA SER A 14 26.87 10.14 35.38
C SER A 14 26.64 8.80 34.69
N THR A 15 25.38 8.37 34.60
CA THR A 15 25.00 7.29 33.73
C THR A 15 25.17 7.77 32.29
N ILE A 16 26.31 7.46 31.70
CA ILE A 16 26.51 7.57 30.26
C ILE A 16 25.58 6.50 29.66
N SER A 17 24.43 6.93 29.17
CA SER A 17 23.62 6.11 28.30
C SER A 17 24.44 5.84 27.04
N LEU A 18 25.11 4.71 26.98
CA LEU A 18 25.65 4.18 25.75
C LEU A 18 24.43 3.86 24.87
N SER A 19 24.01 4.79 24.02
CA SER A 19 23.20 4.45 22.86
C SER A 19 24.06 3.48 22.06
N ALA A 20 23.69 2.19 22.07
CA ALA A 20 24.28 1.20 21.19
C ALA A 20 24.02 1.72 19.77
N GLN A 21 25.03 2.36 19.21
CA GLN A 21 25.09 2.65 17.78
C GLN A 21 25.08 1.27 17.13
N GLN A 22 23.93 0.87 16.59
CA GLN A 22 23.82 -0.37 15.81
C GLN A 22 24.90 -0.29 14.73
N ALA A 23 25.87 -1.20 14.82
CA ALA A 23 26.91 -1.29 13.84
C ALA A 23 26.26 -1.51 12.49
N VAL A 24 26.43 -0.56 11.59
CA VAL A 24 25.98 -0.66 10.20
C VAL A 24 26.64 -1.92 9.62
N SER A 25 25.86 -2.95 9.31
CA SER A 25 26.41 -4.18 8.78
C SER A 25 26.17 -4.26 7.28
N GLU A 26 27.28 -4.37 6.52
CA GLU A 26 27.27 -4.44 5.07
C GLU A 26 26.67 -5.77 4.60
N THR A 27 25.53 -5.71 3.93
CA THR A 27 24.91 -6.84 3.23
C THR A 27 25.47 -6.93 1.82
N THR A 28 25.83 -8.12 1.38
CA THR A 28 26.42 -8.37 0.06
C THR A 28 25.53 -9.28 -0.77
N VAL A 29 25.31 -8.94 -2.04
CA VAL A 29 24.67 -9.82 -3.03
C VAL A 29 25.66 -10.05 -4.17
N LYS A 30 26.05 -11.30 -4.40
CA LYS A 30 26.95 -11.68 -5.50
C LYS A 30 26.25 -12.66 -6.44
N GLY A 31 26.52 -12.57 -7.72
CA GLY A 31 25.84 -13.49 -8.66
C GLY A 31 26.03 -13.14 -10.11
N GLU A 32 25.14 -13.69 -10.92
CA GLU A 32 25.14 -13.56 -12.37
C GLU A 32 23.77 -13.11 -12.89
N ILE A 33 23.78 -12.30 -13.96
CA ILE A 33 22.58 -11.87 -14.68
C ILE A 33 22.63 -12.47 -16.07
N GLU A 34 21.79 -13.46 -16.34
CA GLU A 34 21.75 -14.14 -17.64
C GLU A 34 21.21 -13.20 -18.74
N GLY A 35 21.85 -13.23 -19.90
CA GLY A 35 21.42 -12.46 -21.07
C GLY A 35 21.89 -10.98 -21.10
N ILE A 36 22.42 -10.44 -20.00
CA ILE A 36 22.91 -9.06 -19.95
C ILE A 36 24.39 -9.06 -19.57
N LYS A 37 25.26 -8.56 -20.48
CA LYS A 37 26.70 -8.61 -20.25
C LYS A 37 27.25 -7.48 -19.37
N THR A 38 26.64 -6.30 -19.45
CA THR A 38 27.08 -5.10 -18.73
C THR A 38 25.88 -4.22 -18.34
N GLY A 39 25.97 -3.49 -17.25
CA GLY A 39 24.93 -2.59 -16.80
C GLY A 39 25.11 -2.15 -15.35
N LYS A 40 24.09 -1.54 -14.78
CA LYS A 40 24.02 -1.23 -13.36
C LYS A 40 22.90 -2.02 -12.70
N LEU A 41 23.18 -2.45 -11.48
CA LEU A 41 22.23 -3.16 -10.61
C LEU A 41 22.05 -2.33 -9.33
N HIS A 42 20.81 -2.13 -8.95
CA HIS A 42 20.42 -1.39 -7.75
C HIS A 42 19.74 -2.32 -6.75
N LEU A 43 20.00 -2.13 -5.47
CA LEU A 43 19.17 -2.67 -4.40
C LEU A 43 18.27 -1.57 -3.88
N ILE A 44 16.96 -1.73 -4.05
CA ILE A 44 15.95 -0.72 -3.73
C ILE A 44 15.05 -1.27 -2.61
N ALA A 45 14.75 -0.44 -1.61
CA ALA A 45 13.78 -0.74 -0.57
C ALA A 45 12.64 0.26 -0.55
N GLN A 46 11.42 -0.18 -0.24
CA GLN A 46 10.33 0.71 0.12
C GLN A 46 10.55 1.14 1.58
N THR A 47 10.87 2.41 1.81
CA THR A 47 11.17 2.98 3.15
C THR A 47 10.04 3.85 3.69
N GLY A 48 9.01 4.10 2.88
CA GLY A 48 7.77 4.77 3.22
C GLY A 48 6.64 4.30 2.32
N GLU A 49 5.42 4.81 2.51
CA GLU A 49 4.26 4.33 1.74
C GLU A 49 4.47 4.45 0.22
N GLU A 50 5.09 5.53 -0.25
CA GLU A 50 5.45 5.77 -1.66
C GLU A 50 6.92 6.15 -1.81
N LYS A 51 7.72 5.96 -0.76
CA LYS A 51 9.13 6.29 -0.77
C LYS A 51 9.94 5.03 -1.01
N PHE A 52 10.80 5.09 -2.03
CA PHE A 52 11.74 4.05 -2.38
C PHE A 52 13.15 4.61 -2.32
N ASP A 53 14.02 4.00 -1.54
CA ASP A 53 15.41 4.40 -1.41
C ASP A 53 16.32 3.35 -2.03
N THR A 54 17.37 3.80 -2.73
CA THR A 54 18.43 2.93 -3.23
C THR A 54 19.46 2.71 -2.14
N LEU A 55 19.54 1.49 -1.63
CA LEU A 55 20.45 1.10 -0.56
C LEU A 55 21.86 0.79 -1.05
N GLY A 56 21.99 0.39 -2.31
CA GLY A 56 23.25 0.07 -2.93
C GLY A 56 23.18 0.02 -4.44
N THR A 57 24.32 0.26 -5.09
CA THR A 57 24.44 0.21 -6.56
C THR A 57 25.78 -0.42 -6.92
N CYS A 58 25.79 -1.29 -7.93
CA CYS A 58 27.02 -1.76 -8.54
C CYS A 58 26.94 -1.72 -10.07
N THR A 59 28.11 -1.57 -10.72
CA THR A 59 28.25 -1.80 -12.16
C THR A 59 28.77 -3.22 -12.37
N PHE A 60 28.11 -3.99 -13.24
CA PHE A 60 28.53 -5.35 -13.55
C PHE A 60 29.09 -5.47 -14.96
N LYS A 61 30.00 -6.44 -15.12
CA LYS A 61 30.66 -6.78 -16.40
C LYS A 61 30.71 -8.30 -16.54
N LYS A 62 30.61 -8.79 -17.80
CA LYS A 62 30.57 -10.22 -18.13
C LYS A 62 29.47 -10.95 -17.34
N SER A 63 28.31 -10.31 -17.19
CA SER A 63 27.13 -10.81 -16.48
C SER A 63 27.32 -11.01 -14.96
N ARG A 64 28.48 -10.77 -14.39
CA ARG A 64 28.76 -11.00 -12.96
C ARG A 64 28.75 -9.72 -12.15
N PHE A 65 28.18 -9.78 -10.96
CA PHE A 65 28.09 -8.65 -10.05
C PHE A 65 28.45 -9.00 -8.61
N VAL A 66 28.88 -7.98 -7.88
CA VAL A 66 28.94 -7.94 -6.42
C VAL A 66 28.35 -6.59 -6.01
N LEU A 67 27.21 -6.62 -5.37
CA LEU A 67 26.54 -5.45 -4.84
C LEU A 67 26.65 -5.45 -3.33
N LYS A 68 27.03 -4.32 -2.77
CA LYS A 68 27.13 -4.07 -1.33
C LYS A 68 26.13 -2.99 -0.95
N ALA A 69 25.45 -3.17 0.17
CA ALA A 69 24.44 -2.26 0.68
C ALA A 69 24.44 -2.19 2.20
N GLU A 70 24.10 -1.05 2.74
CA GLU A 70 23.87 -0.87 4.17
C GLU A 70 22.44 -1.26 4.50
N VAL A 71 22.29 -2.34 5.25
CA VAL A 71 20.98 -2.83 5.73
C VAL A 71 21.03 -2.84 7.25
N ASN A 72 20.21 -2.00 7.88
CA ASN A 72 20.23 -1.80 9.33
C ASN A 72 19.23 -2.68 10.10
N GLU A 73 18.19 -3.14 9.41
CA GLU A 73 17.18 -4.08 9.94
C GLU A 73 16.75 -5.04 8.83
N PRO A 74 16.22 -6.23 9.13
CA PRO A 74 15.63 -7.08 8.11
C PRO A 74 14.53 -6.35 7.36
N MET A 75 14.63 -6.30 6.01
CA MET A 75 13.66 -5.61 5.16
C MET A 75 13.50 -6.27 3.81
N VAL A 76 12.35 -6.02 3.17
CA VAL A 76 12.13 -6.46 1.80
C VAL A 76 12.70 -5.45 0.83
N THR A 77 13.55 -5.93 -0.06
CA THR A 77 14.22 -5.15 -1.10
C THR A 77 13.99 -5.76 -2.47
N GLN A 78 14.35 -5.03 -3.51
CA GLN A 78 14.34 -5.50 -4.89
C GLN A 78 15.68 -5.22 -5.57
N LEU A 79 16.22 -6.24 -6.22
CA LEU A 79 17.33 -6.09 -7.17
C LEU A 79 16.76 -5.67 -8.51
N VAL A 80 17.12 -4.47 -8.97
CA VAL A 80 16.59 -3.87 -10.21
C VAL A 80 17.74 -3.56 -11.15
N VAL A 81 17.66 -4.07 -12.38
CA VAL A 81 18.63 -3.76 -13.44
C VAL A 81 18.24 -2.47 -14.12
N GLU A 82 19.15 -1.49 -14.22
CA GLU A 82 18.88 -0.20 -14.85
C GLU A 82 18.42 -0.39 -16.31
N GLY A 83 17.30 0.26 -16.67
CA GLY A 83 16.71 0.18 -18.02
C GLY A 83 15.77 -1.03 -18.23
N TYR A 84 15.58 -1.90 -17.26
CA TYR A 84 14.66 -3.03 -17.36
C TYR A 84 13.46 -2.84 -16.41
N GLN A 85 12.31 -3.38 -16.80
CA GLN A 85 11.12 -3.36 -15.95
C GLN A 85 11.11 -4.56 -15.00
N GLY A 86 10.60 -4.34 -13.78
CA GLY A 86 10.52 -5.36 -12.75
C GLY A 86 11.78 -5.42 -11.88
N GLY A 87 11.87 -6.47 -11.06
CA GLY A 87 12.98 -6.67 -10.13
C GLY A 87 12.86 -8.00 -9.41
N PHE A 88 13.93 -8.42 -8.76
CA PHE A 88 14.01 -9.67 -8.00
C PHE A 88 13.93 -9.35 -6.52
N ARG A 89 12.92 -9.89 -5.86
CA ARG A 89 12.71 -9.67 -4.43
C ARG A 89 13.78 -10.37 -3.60
N LEU A 90 14.27 -9.66 -2.60
CA LEU A 90 15.20 -10.16 -1.60
C LEU A 90 14.73 -9.73 -0.21
N MET A 91 14.61 -10.69 0.72
CA MET A 91 14.54 -10.40 2.14
C MET A 91 15.95 -10.16 2.64
N ALA A 92 16.36 -8.91 2.66
CA ALA A 92 17.71 -8.52 3.04
C ALA A 92 17.84 -8.51 4.58
N GLU A 93 18.85 -9.20 5.09
CA GLU A 93 19.22 -9.26 6.49
C GLU A 93 20.57 -8.56 6.70
N PRO A 94 20.76 -7.80 7.79
CA PRO A 94 22.03 -7.13 8.08
C PRO A 94 23.22 -8.07 8.09
N GLY A 95 24.30 -7.72 7.37
CA GLY A 95 25.57 -8.48 7.38
C GLY A 95 25.56 -9.81 6.63
N VAL A 96 24.48 -10.16 5.93
CA VAL A 96 24.35 -11.43 5.22
C VAL A 96 24.91 -11.33 3.80
N THR A 97 25.53 -12.40 3.34
CA THR A 97 25.97 -12.57 1.95
C THR A 97 25.02 -13.51 1.22
N TYR A 98 24.46 -13.03 0.11
CA TYR A 98 23.55 -13.76 -0.76
C TYR A 98 24.22 -14.16 -2.07
N GLU A 99 23.80 -15.31 -2.63
CA GLU A 99 24.14 -15.76 -3.97
C GLU A 99 22.91 -15.69 -4.86
N ALA A 100 23.04 -15.13 -6.07
CA ALA A 100 21.92 -14.91 -6.96
C ALA A 100 22.23 -15.33 -8.41
N LEU A 101 21.26 -15.98 -9.03
CA LEU A 101 21.14 -16.10 -10.48
C LEU A 101 19.88 -15.34 -10.90
N LEU A 102 20.04 -14.28 -11.69
CA LEU A 102 18.94 -13.45 -12.17
C LEU A 102 18.71 -13.75 -13.65
N THR A 103 17.54 -14.26 -14.00
CA THR A 103 17.15 -14.63 -15.35
C THR A 103 15.81 -14.01 -15.69
N ASN A 104 15.43 -14.02 -16.96
CA ASN A 104 14.10 -13.58 -17.41
C ASN A 104 13.04 -14.70 -17.39
N ASP A 105 13.38 -15.84 -16.84
CA ASP A 105 12.53 -17.02 -16.73
C ASP A 105 12.45 -17.54 -15.27
N ASN A 106 11.87 -18.70 -15.07
CA ASN A 106 11.63 -19.28 -13.74
C ASN A 106 12.87 -19.94 -13.11
N ARG A 107 14.08 -19.76 -13.67
CA ARG A 107 15.34 -20.31 -13.15
C ARG A 107 16.03 -19.38 -12.16
N SER A 108 15.53 -18.15 -12.02
CA SER A 108 16.06 -17.20 -11.05
C SER A 108 16.01 -17.73 -9.63
N TYR A 109 17.07 -17.48 -8.88
CA TYR A 109 17.10 -17.73 -7.44
C TYR A 109 17.94 -16.68 -6.72
N ILE A 110 17.64 -16.47 -5.45
CA ILE A 110 18.48 -15.77 -4.49
C ILE A 110 18.54 -16.64 -3.25
N ARG A 111 19.75 -16.98 -2.78
CA ARG A 111 19.99 -17.87 -1.65
C ARG A 111 20.93 -17.24 -0.64
N GLY A 112 20.84 -17.67 0.60
CA GLY A 112 21.59 -17.17 1.73
C GLY A 112 20.70 -16.28 2.60
N GLY A 113 20.97 -16.29 3.89
CA GLY A 113 20.09 -15.66 4.88
C GLY A 113 18.93 -16.56 5.27
N LYS A 114 18.57 -16.48 6.53
CA LYS A 114 17.54 -17.34 7.10
C LYS A 114 16.15 -17.00 6.50
N LEU A 115 15.81 -15.72 6.49
CA LEU A 115 14.47 -15.27 6.04
C LEU A 115 14.25 -15.52 4.56
N GLN A 116 15.27 -15.26 3.72
CA GLN A 116 15.18 -15.51 2.29
C GLN A 116 14.97 -17.00 1.98
N ASP A 117 15.80 -17.87 2.57
CA ASP A 117 15.75 -19.30 2.30
C ASP A 117 14.45 -19.96 2.84
N GLU A 118 13.92 -19.49 3.97
CA GLU A 118 12.64 -19.96 4.52
C GLU A 118 11.47 -19.52 3.65
N MET A 119 11.45 -18.28 3.20
CA MET A 119 10.41 -17.77 2.29
C MET A 119 10.45 -18.50 0.94
N GLU A 120 11.62 -18.70 0.35
CA GLU A 120 11.74 -19.41 -0.93
C GLU A 120 11.23 -20.84 -0.86
N ARG A 121 11.54 -21.57 0.22
CA ARG A 121 11.00 -22.93 0.44
C ARG A 121 9.49 -22.94 0.54
N HIS A 122 8.90 -21.98 1.27
CA HIS A 122 7.46 -21.86 1.40
C HIS A 122 6.79 -21.50 0.06
N LEU A 123 7.37 -20.56 -0.69
CA LEU A 123 6.85 -20.16 -2.00
C LEU A 123 6.91 -21.32 -3.00
N ALA A 124 8.02 -22.06 -3.08
CA ALA A 124 8.16 -23.19 -3.96
C ALA A 124 7.10 -24.27 -3.69
N PHE A 125 6.84 -24.59 -2.42
CA PHE A 125 5.78 -25.50 -2.01
C PHE A 125 4.39 -24.96 -2.38
N SER A 126 4.12 -23.70 -2.05
CA SER A 126 2.83 -23.05 -2.32
C SER A 126 2.53 -22.95 -3.81
N ASP A 127 3.52 -22.67 -4.64
CA ASP A 127 3.38 -22.56 -6.09
C ASP A 127 3.16 -23.93 -6.75
N SER A 128 3.80 -24.99 -6.22
CA SER A 128 3.51 -26.35 -6.65
C SER A 128 2.05 -26.70 -6.39
N LEU A 129 1.57 -26.41 -5.19
CA LEU A 129 0.19 -26.70 -4.80
C LEU A 129 -0.82 -25.82 -5.55
N ARG A 130 -0.50 -24.56 -5.84
CA ARG A 130 -1.34 -23.69 -6.68
C ARG A 130 -1.48 -24.22 -8.11
N ARG A 131 -0.41 -24.77 -8.71
CA ARG A 131 -0.48 -25.42 -10.03
C ARG A 131 -1.41 -26.63 -9.99
N GLU A 132 -1.30 -27.50 -8.98
CA GLU A 132 -2.23 -28.61 -8.79
C GLU A 132 -3.69 -28.14 -8.67
N ILE A 133 -3.93 -27.07 -7.90
CA ILE A 133 -5.26 -26.47 -7.74
C ILE A 133 -5.80 -25.99 -9.10
N GLN A 134 -5.00 -25.33 -9.91
CA GLN A 134 -5.41 -24.87 -11.25
C GLN A 134 -5.74 -26.04 -12.18
N ASP A 135 -4.95 -27.10 -12.18
CA ASP A 135 -5.22 -28.30 -12.98
C ASP A 135 -6.52 -28.99 -12.55
N VAL A 136 -6.75 -29.11 -11.24
CA VAL A 136 -7.99 -29.71 -10.71
C VAL A 136 -9.20 -28.84 -11.04
N ARG A 137 -9.05 -27.51 -10.93
CA ARG A 137 -10.10 -26.55 -11.29
C ARG A 137 -10.45 -26.63 -12.77
N GLY A 138 -9.46 -26.71 -13.65
CA GLY A 138 -9.68 -26.91 -15.09
C GLY A 138 -10.45 -28.21 -15.40
N ARG A 139 -10.11 -29.30 -14.72
CA ARG A 139 -10.85 -30.57 -14.83
C ARG A 139 -12.28 -30.47 -14.32
N TYR A 140 -12.49 -29.80 -13.18
CA TYR A 140 -13.83 -29.55 -12.63
C TYR A 140 -14.72 -28.80 -13.63
N GLU A 141 -14.25 -27.71 -14.18
CA GLU A 141 -15.01 -26.90 -15.16
C GLU A 141 -15.28 -27.68 -16.46
N SER A 142 -14.29 -28.44 -16.94
CA SER A 142 -14.46 -29.31 -18.12
C SER A 142 -15.53 -30.37 -17.90
N HIS A 143 -15.51 -31.06 -16.75
CA HIS A 143 -16.53 -32.08 -16.44
C HIS A 143 -17.93 -31.49 -16.27
N LYS A 144 -18.02 -30.30 -15.69
CA LYS A 144 -19.26 -29.54 -15.52
C LYS A 144 -19.84 -29.16 -16.89
N ALA A 145 -19.03 -28.65 -17.80
CA ALA A 145 -19.43 -28.27 -19.14
C ALA A 145 -19.92 -29.49 -19.97
N GLN A 146 -19.36 -30.68 -19.72
CA GLN A 146 -19.73 -31.93 -20.37
C GLN A 146 -20.87 -32.67 -19.64
N SER A 147 -21.51 -32.05 -18.64
CA SER A 147 -22.58 -32.69 -17.83
C SER A 147 -22.17 -33.99 -17.14
N LYS A 148 -20.87 -34.19 -16.89
CA LYS A 148 -20.31 -35.35 -16.19
C LYS A 148 -20.34 -35.14 -14.67
N PHE A 149 -21.53 -35.09 -14.08
CA PHE A 149 -21.75 -34.65 -12.68
C PHE A 149 -20.96 -35.43 -11.64
N ARG A 150 -20.84 -36.77 -11.78
CA ARG A 150 -20.07 -37.57 -10.82
C ARG A 150 -18.58 -37.21 -10.85
N SER A 151 -18.01 -37.06 -12.05
CA SER A 151 -16.60 -36.67 -12.22
C SER A 151 -16.36 -35.23 -11.77
N ALA A 152 -17.30 -34.31 -12.00
CA ALA A 152 -17.24 -32.94 -11.51
C ALA A 152 -17.28 -32.88 -9.97
N SER A 153 -18.16 -33.70 -9.33
CA SER A 153 -18.21 -33.76 -7.85
C SER A 153 -16.89 -34.24 -7.26
N LEU A 154 -16.28 -35.30 -7.81
CA LEU A 154 -15.00 -35.83 -7.36
C LEU A 154 -13.85 -34.80 -7.54
N ALA A 155 -13.85 -34.09 -8.66
CA ALA A 155 -12.88 -32.99 -8.89
C ALA A 155 -13.06 -31.86 -7.92
N ASN A 156 -14.31 -31.48 -7.61
CA ASN A 156 -14.62 -30.44 -6.62
C ASN A 156 -14.17 -30.83 -5.20
N ASP A 157 -14.37 -32.07 -4.78
CA ASP A 157 -13.89 -32.55 -3.49
C ASP A 157 -12.35 -32.53 -3.40
N THR A 158 -11.68 -32.87 -4.50
CA THR A 158 -10.23 -32.78 -4.60
C THR A 158 -9.76 -31.32 -4.54
N LEU A 159 -10.44 -30.44 -5.25
CA LEU A 159 -10.16 -29.00 -5.25
C LEU A 159 -10.24 -28.42 -3.83
N ARG A 160 -11.34 -28.68 -3.13
CA ARG A 160 -11.52 -28.22 -1.73
C ARG A 160 -10.41 -28.72 -0.81
N LYS A 161 -10.01 -29.99 -0.92
CA LYS A 161 -8.93 -30.56 -0.11
C LYS A 161 -7.58 -29.87 -0.38
N ARG A 162 -7.28 -29.56 -1.65
CA ARG A 162 -6.04 -28.85 -2.03
C ARG A 162 -6.04 -27.40 -1.58
N GLU A 163 -7.15 -26.70 -1.75
CA GLU A 163 -7.32 -25.33 -1.26
C GLU A 163 -7.19 -25.27 0.27
N GLN A 164 -7.77 -26.22 0.98
CA GLN A 164 -7.63 -26.31 2.45
C GLN A 164 -6.20 -26.63 2.87
N LEU A 165 -5.50 -27.52 2.16
CA LEU A 165 -4.11 -27.83 2.44
C LEU A 165 -3.22 -26.59 2.23
N LEU A 166 -3.42 -25.83 1.16
CA LEU A 166 -2.70 -24.57 0.93
C LEU A 166 -2.96 -23.58 2.06
N HIS A 167 -4.24 -23.41 2.45
CA HIS A 167 -4.62 -22.51 3.51
C HIS A 167 -3.98 -22.92 4.86
N THR A 168 -4.14 -24.16 5.28
CA THR A 168 -3.61 -24.64 6.59
C THR A 168 -2.10 -24.61 6.64
N THR A 169 -1.42 -24.95 5.53
CA THR A 169 0.05 -24.89 5.47
C THR A 169 0.56 -23.46 5.54
N THR A 170 -0.10 -22.54 4.83
CA THR A 170 0.25 -21.10 4.91
C THR A 170 0.01 -20.55 6.31
N GLN A 171 -1.11 -20.86 6.94
CA GLN A 171 -1.39 -20.45 8.32
C GLN A 171 -0.34 -20.99 9.30
N LYS A 172 0.00 -22.28 9.18
CA LYS A 172 1.03 -22.90 10.03
C LYS A 172 2.40 -22.24 9.81
N PHE A 173 2.76 -21.93 8.58
CA PHE A 173 4.01 -21.24 8.26
C PHE A 173 4.04 -19.85 8.90
N LEU A 174 3.00 -19.04 8.71
CA LEU A 174 2.94 -17.69 9.28
C LEU A 174 2.91 -17.70 10.81
N SER A 175 2.20 -18.64 11.43
CA SER A 175 2.15 -18.75 12.90
C SER A 175 3.47 -19.20 13.53
N SER A 176 4.39 -19.77 12.75
CA SER A 176 5.74 -20.13 13.21
C SER A 176 6.77 -19.00 13.08
N HIS A 177 6.35 -17.85 12.51
CA HIS A 177 7.22 -16.70 12.28
C HIS A 177 6.69 -15.46 13.01
N ASP A 178 7.53 -14.91 13.87
CA ASP A 178 7.31 -13.59 14.49
C ASP A 178 8.38 -12.61 13.99
N ASP A 179 8.41 -12.38 12.68
CA ASP A 179 9.46 -11.63 11.99
C ASP A 179 8.96 -10.96 10.69
N LEU A 180 9.91 -10.55 9.84
CA LEU A 180 9.65 -9.92 8.54
C LEU A 180 8.76 -10.78 7.62
N ILE A 181 8.85 -12.11 7.67
CA ILE A 181 8.07 -13.01 6.81
C ILE A 181 6.58 -12.79 7.03
N THR A 182 6.14 -12.83 8.29
CA THR A 182 4.73 -12.61 8.64
C THR A 182 4.29 -11.19 8.30
N ALA A 183 5.07 -10.17 8.71
CA ALA A 183 4.73 -8.77 8.45
C ALA A 183 4.61 -8.47 6.95
N TYR A 184 5.56 -8.94 6.15
CA TYR A 184 5.56 -8.73 4.70
C TYR A 184 4.42 -9.50 4.01
N THR A 185 4.17 -10.73 4.43
CA THR A 185 3.07 -11.52 3.85
C THR A 185 1.73 -10.85 4.08
N PHE A 186 1.49 -10.29 5.26
CA PHE A 186 0.27 -9.53 5.54
C PHE A 186 0.22 -8.20 4.78
N GLN A 187 1.34 -7.49 4.67
CA GLN A 187 1.43 -6.25 3.91
C GLN A 187 1.10 -6.45 2.42
N THR A 188 1.57 -7.56 1.82
CA THR A 188 1.50 -7.78 0.37
C THR A 188 0.39 -8.72 -0.06
N ASN A 189 -0.26 -9.42 0.86
CA ASN A 189 -1.35 -10.33 0.53
C ASN A 189 -2.43 -9.58 -0.27
N ALA A 190 -2.92 -10.19 -1.36
CA ALA A 190 -3.99 -9.62 -2.17
C ALA A 190 -5.24 -9.33 -1.33
N LEU A 191 -5.54 -10.17 -0.34
CA LEU A 191 -6.60 -9.91 0.65
C LEU A 191 -6.34 -8.64 1.44
N MET A 192 -5.08 -8.31 1.74
CA MET A 192 -4.75 -7.11 2.48
C MET A 192 -4.83 -5.84 1.63
N LYS A 193 -4.46 -5.87 0.36
CA LYS A 193 -4.63 -4.72 -0.54
C LYS A 193 -6.09 -4.35 -0.73
N GLU A 194 -6.98 -5.34 -0.71
CA GLU A 194 -8.44 -5.21 -0.83
C GLU A 194 -9.15 -5.23 0.53
N ALA A 195 -8.46 -5.66 1.58
CA ALA A 195 -9.01 -5.75 2.92
C ALA A 195 -9.44 -4.37 3.44
N GLY A 196 -10.64 -4.28 3.93
CA GLY A 196 -11.13 -3.13 4.66
C GLY A 196 -10.41 -2.95 6.00
N LEU A 197 -10.74 -1.87 6.71
CA LEU A 197 -10.10 -1.52 7.98
C LEU A 197 -10.15 -2.67 9.02
N ALA A 198 -11.31 -3.27 9.22
CA ALA A 198 -11.48 -4.31 10.24
C ALA A 198 -10.56 -5.52 10.02
N GLU A 199 -10.42 -5.97 8.78
CA GLU A 199 -9.55 -7.09 8.44
C GLU A 199 -8.07 -6.72 8.58
N SER A 200 -7.68 -5.53 8.10
CA SER A 200 -6.31 -5.01 8.24
C SER A 200 -5.90 -4.92 9.72
N LYS A 201 -6.80 -4.45 10.59
CA LYS A 201 -6.57 -4.41 12.04
C LYS A 201 -6.37 -5.81 12.62
N ARG A 202 -7.27 -6.77 12.32
CA ARG A 202 -7.14 -8.15 12.81
C ARG A 202 -5.80 -8.77 12.42
N MET A 203 -5.38 -8.58 11.15
CA MET A 203 -4.08 -9.07 10.68
C MET A 203 -2.92 -8.44 11.46
N TYR A 204 -2.93 -7.13 11.65
CA TYR A 204 -1.89 -6.43 12.39
C TYR A 204 -1.86 -6.83 13.88
N GLU A 205 -3.02 -6.93 14.51
CA GLU A 205 -3.15 -7.33 15.92
C GLU A 205 -2.66 -8.76 16.16
N SER A 206 -2.87 -9.66 15.20
CA SER A 206 -2.39 -11.05 15.27
C SER A 206 -0.89 -11.23 15.14
N MET A 207 -0.15 -10.19 14.72
CA MET A 207 1.32 -10.23 14.68
C MET A 207 1.91 -10.21 16.09
N GLY A 208 2.96 -10.98 16.29
CA GLY A 208 3.80 -10.89 17.49
C GLY A 208 4.68 -9.64 17.52
N PRO A 209 5.40 -9.41 18.62
CA PRO A 209 6.24 -8.22 18.80
C PRO A 209 7.39 -8.14 17.78
N GLY A 210 7.98 -9.26 17.38
CA GLY A 210 9.05 -9.30 16.39
C GLY A 210 8.60 -8.86 15.02
N ALA A 211 7.44 -9.36 14.54
CA ALA A 211 6.84 -8.93 13.28
C ALA A 211 6.45 -7.45 13.32
N LYS A 212 5.84 -6.97 14.43
CA LYS A 212 5.45 -5.56 14.61
C LYS A 212 6.63 -4.58 14.62
N ALA A 213 7.81 -5.02 15.00
CA ALA A 213 9.02 -4.19 14.99
C ALA A 213 9.56 -3.91 13.57
N THR A 214 9.12 -4.65 12.56
CA THR A 214 9.64 -4.55 11.19
C THR A 214 9.09 -3.33 10.43
N LEU A 215 9.84 -2.89 9.41
CA LEU A 215 9.40 -1.82 8.51
C LEU A 215 8.06 -2.18 7.81
N SER A 216 7.88 -3.43 7.39
CA SER A 216 6.64 -3.90 6.76
C SER A 216 5.41 -3.71 7.66
N ALA A 217 5.54 -4.00 8.96
CA ALA A 217 4.45 -3.78 9.91
C ALA A 217 4.19 -2.28 10.15
N ARG A 218 5.24 -1.45 10.21
CA ARG A 218 5.08 0.02 10.32
C ARG A 218 4.33 0.60 9.12
N LEU A 219 4.63 0.15 7.90
CA LEU A 219 3.91 0.55 6.69
C LEU A 219 2.45 0.08 6.71
N MET A 220 2.19 -1.10 7.25
CA MET A 220 0.82 -1.61 7.45
C MET A 220 0.05 -0.77 8.46
N LEU A 221 0.66 -0.40 9.58
CA LEU A 221 0.03 0.45 10.59
C LEU A 221 -0.31 1.83 10.02
N ALA A 222 0.60 2.46 9.29
CA ALA A 222 0.33 3.73 8.61
C ALA A 222 -0.87 3.65 7.66
N ARG A 223 -1.02 2.53 6.94
CA ARG A 223 -2.21 2.26 6.12
C ARG A 223 -3.48 2.14 6.96
N ILE A 224 -3.44 1.40 8.08
CA ILE A 224 -4.59 1.25 8.99
C ILE A 224 -5.04 2.61 9.51
N GLU A 225 -4.12 3.43 10.00
CA GLU A 225 -4.42 4.79 10.48
C GLU A 225 -5.06 5.67 9.39
N ARG A 226 -4.62 5.53 8.14
CA ARG A 226 -5.22 6.23 7.01
C ARG A 226 -6.62 5.73 6.70
N LEU A 227 -6.85 4.41 6.72
CA LEU A 227 -8.17 3.83 6.56
C LEU A 227 -9.13 4.29 7.65
N GLU A 228 -8.66 4.40 8.91
CA GLU A 228 -9.45 4.95 10.02
C GLU A 228 -9.90 6.38 9.77
N LYS A 229 -9.00 7.23 9.28
CA LYS A 229 -9.29 8.63 8.97
C LYS A 229 -10.25 8.81 7.79
N SER A 230 -10.41 7.80 6.94
CA SER A 230 -11.33 7.83 5.78
C SER A 230 -12.67 7.14 6.02
N GLN A 231 -12.93 6.63 7.23
CA GLN A 231 -14.20 5.96 7.55
C GLN A 231 -15.28 6.90 8.07
N GLY A 232 -16.54 6.46 7.95
CA GLY A 232 -17.70 7.19 8.46
C GLY A 232 -17.57 7.57 9.94
N GLY A 233 -17.88 8.83 10.28
CA GLY A 233 -17.73 9.41 11.60
C GLY A 233 -16.36 10.04 11.88
N ALA A 234 -15.33 9.73 11.11
CA ALA A 234 -14.02 10.36 11.24
C ALA A 234 -14.04 11.80 10.76
N LEU A 235 -13.20 12.64 11.38
CA LEU A 235 -12.94 13.98 10.86
C LEU A 235 -12.14 13.84 9.55
N ALA A 236 -12.67 14.42 8.47
CA ALA A 236 -12.03 14.41 7.17
C ALA A 236 -10.63 15.05 7.24
N PRO A 237 -9.60 14.45 6.64
CA PRO A 237 -8.29 15.09 6.52
C PRO A 237 -8.41 16.46 5.89
N ASP A 238 -7.88 17.50 6.56
CA ASP A 238 -7.89 18.86 6.04
C ASP A 238 -6.82 19.04 4.95
N PHE A 239 -7.08 19.93 4.01
CA PHE A 239 -6.12 20.25 2.96
C PHE A 239 -6.30 21.70 2.47
N THR A 240 -5.24 22.21 1.84
CA THR A 240 -5.28 23.46 1.08
C THR A 240 -4.75 23.17 -0.33
N LEU A 241 -5.58 23.45 -1.35
CA LEU A 241 -5.25 23.34 -2.76
C LEU A 241 -5.63 24.60 -3.53
N GLN A 242 -5.07 24.79 -4.71
CA GLN A 242 -5.39 25.92 -5.56
C GLN A 242 -6.58 25.61 -6.47
N ASP A 243 -7.46 26.59 -6.65
CA ASP A 243 -8.52 26.59 -7.65
C ASP A 243 -7.97 26.91 -9.06
N LEU A 244 -8.87 27.00 -10.04
CA LEU A 244 -8.52 27.37 -11.45
C LEU A 244 -7.84 28.73 -11.56
N ASN A 245 -8.14 29.66 -10.67
CA ASN A 245 -7.61 31.03 -10.63
C ASN A 245 -6.31 31.15 -9.77
N GLY A 246 -5.85 30.03 -9.20
CA GLY A 246 -4.69 30.02 -8.30
C GLY A 246 -5.01 30.48 -6.86
N LYS A 247 -6.28 30.68 -6.51
CA LYS A 247 -6.69 30.99 -5.15
C LYS A 247 -6.63 29.75 -4.28
N GLU A 248 -6.09 29.87 -3.09
CA GLU A 248 -6.07 28.77 -2.11
C GLU A 248 -7.47 28.51 -1.54
N VAL A 249 -7.85 27.25 -1.52
CA VAL A 249 -9.07 26.72 -0.92
C VAL A 249 -8.68 25.71 0.14
N THR A 250 -9.08 26.01 1.38
CA THR A 250 -8.89 25.10 2.54
C THR A 250 -10.22 24.44 2.87
N LEU A 251 -10.27 23.08 2.90
CA LEU A 251 -11.50 22.32 3.09
C LEU A 251 -12.31 22.80 4.31
N ARG A 252 -11.66 22.98 5.46
CA ARG A 252 -12.35 23.41 6.70
C ARG A 252 -12.97 24.78 6.63
N GLN A 253 -12.53 25.62 5.69
CA GLN A 253 -13.06 26.98 5.50
C GLN A 253 -14.22 27.01 4.49
N VAL A 254 -14.47 25.92 3.76
CA VAL A 254 -15.59 25.83 2.84
C VAL A 254 -16.89 25.69 3.63
N PRO A 255 -17.83 26.64 3.48
CA PRO A 255 -19.13 26.56 4.15
C PRO A 255 -20.02 25.49 3.49
N GLY A 256 -20.95 24.94 4.26
CA GLY A 256 -21.96 23.98 3.77
C GLY A 256 -22.50 23.14 4.91
N LYS A 257 -23.82 22.89 4.92
CA LYS A 257 -24.43 21.92 5.85
C LYS A 257 -24.02 20.49 5.50
N ILE A 258 -23.95 20.20 4.21
CA ILE A 258 -23.42 18.98 3.64
C ILE A 258 -22.40 19.37 2.56
N LYS A 259 -21.28 18.68 2.53
CA LYS A 259 -20.22 18.87 1.51
C LYS A 259 -19.97 17.57 0.79
N ILE A 260 -19.87 17.61 -0.51
CA ILE A 260 -19.42 16.49 -1.34
C ILE A 260 -17.98 16.76 -1.75
N LEU A 261 -17.07 15.87 -1.36
CA LEU A 261 -15.70 15.85 -1.84
C LEU A 261 -15.61 14.79 -2.94
N ASP A 262 -15.41 15.24 -4.18
CA ASP A 262 -15.39 14.41 -5.38
C ASP A 262 -13.98 14.34 -5.97
N PHE A 263 -13.41 13.13 -6.04
CA PHE A 263 -12.12 12.89 -6.70
C PHE A 263 -12.35 12.42 -8.13
N TRP A 264 -11.79 13.18 -9.07
CA TRP A 264 -12.00 12.97 -10.49
C TRP A 264 -10.77 13.36 -11.34
N ALA A 265 -10.88 13.28 -12.67
CA ALA A 265 -9.91 13.86 -13.60
C ALA A 265 -10.52 14.08 -14.99
N SER A 266 -9.92 14.96 -15.78
CA SER A 266 -10.33 15.24 -17.17
C SER A 266 -10.29 14.01 -18.08
N TRP A 267 -9.37 13.11 -17.82
CA TRP A 267 -9.17 11.84 -18.55
C TRP A 267 -10.01 10.67 -18.02
N CYS A 268 -10.73 10.85 -16.93
CA CYS A 268 -11.57 9.82 -16.31
C CYS A 268 -12.94 9.78 -17.02
N GLY A 269 -13.12 8.85 -17.95
CA GLY A 269 -14.39 8.67 -18.66
C GLY A 269 -15.60 8.47 -17.75
N PRO A 270 -15.58 7.53 -16.79
CA PRO A 270 -16.67 7.34 -15.85
C PRO A 270 -16.98 8.58 -15.00
N CYS A 271 -15.98 9.37 -14.60
CA CYS A 271 -16.18 10.62 -13.86
C CYS A 271 -16.97 11.62 -14.70
N ARG A 272 -16.56 11.79 -15.98
CA ARG A 272 -17.20 12.71 -16.93
C ARG A 272 -18.66 12.32 -17.22
N LEU A 273 -18.97 11.03 -17.22
CA LEU A 273 -20.35 10.53 -17.35
C LEU A 273 -21.21 10.83 -16.11
N ASN A 274 -20.60 10.91 -14.92
CA ASN A 274 -21.30 11.24 -13.67
C ASN A 274 -21.51 12.74 -13.44
N ASN A 275 -20.69 13.61 -14.05
CA ASN A 275 -20.75 15.05 -13.86
C ASN A 275 -22.15 15.67 -14.11
N PRO A 276 -22.93 15.27 -15.13
CA PRO A 276 -24.27 15.79 -15.33
C PRO A 276 -25.25 15.48 -14.17
N ALA A 277 -25.09 14.32 -13.50
CA ALA A 277 -25.88 13.97 -12.33
C ALA A 277 -25.51 14.84 -11.12
N LEU A 278 -24.21 15.00 -10.85
CA LEU A 278 -23.70 15.90 -9.81
C LEU A 278 -24.16 17.34 -10.02
N LYS A 279 -24.18 17.81 -11.28
CA LYS A 279 -24.67 19.15 -11.63
C LYS A 279 -26.11 19.34 -11.25
N LYS A 280 -27.01 18.39 -11.57
CA LYS A 280 -28.41 18.44 -11.19
C LYS A 280 -28.58 18.47 -9.66
N LEU A 281 -27.81 17.65 -8.94
CA LEU A 281 -27.84 17.64 -7.48
C LEU A 281 -27.36 18.98 -6.91
N TYR A 282 -26.31 19.57 -7.49
CA TYR A 282 -25.80 20.88 -7.05
C TYR A 282 -26.85 21.97 -7.27
N GLU A 283 -27.47 22.03 -8.45
CA GLU A 283 -28.53 23.00 -8.77
C GLU A 283 -29.73 22.87 -7.81
N GLU A 284 -30.11 21.64 -7.45
CA GLU A 284 -31.26 21.38 -6.56
C GLU A 284 -30.98 21.66 -5.08
N PHE A 285 -29.77 21.29 -4.59
CA PHE A 285 -29.48 21.27 -3.16
C PHE A 285 -28.53 22.38 -2.69
N HIS A 286 -27.80 23.06 -3.58
CA HIS A 286 -26.92 24.18 -3.18
C HIS A 286 -27.68 25.29 -2.44
N PRO A 287 -28.89 25.72 -2.86
CA PRO A 287 -29.67 26.71 -2.09
C PRO A 287 -30.10 26.22 -0.70
N LYS A 288 -30.08 24.90 -0.47
CA LYS A 288 -30.43 24.26 0.82
C LYS A 288 -29.20 24.02 1.72
N GLY A 289 -27.98 24.26 1.21
CA GLY A 289 -26.74 24.15 1.96
C GLY A 289 -25.79 23.03 1.53
N LEU A 290 -25.97 22.48 0.31
CA LEU A 290 -24.97 21.59 -0.30
C LEU A 290 -23.82 22.43 -0.85
N GLU A 291 -22.57 21.97 -0.64
CA GLU A 291 -21.41 22.42 -1.40
C GLU A 291 -20.69 21.21 -2.04
N ILE A 292 -20.08 21.41 -3.21
CA ILE A 292 -19.26 20.40 -3.88
C ILE A 292 -17.83 20.93 -4.00
N ILE A 293 -16.86 20.10 -3.64
CA ILE A 293 -15.44 20.36 -3.82
C ILE A 293 -14.88 19.23 -4.67
N SER A 294 -14.58 19.49 -5.94
CA SER A 294 -13.97 18.51 -6.83
C SER A 294 -12.44 18.63 -6.81
N VAL A 295 -11.76 17.56 -6.39
CA VAL A 295 -10.30 17.44 -6.37
C VAL A 295 -9.85 16.71 -7.61
N SER A 296 -9.23 17.44 -8.53
CA SER A 296 -8.75 16.86 -9.79
C SER A 296 -7.39 16.18 -9.63
N LEU A 297 -7.29 14.95 -10.17
CA LEU A 297 -6.04 14.18 -10.33
C LEU A 297 -5.40 14.41 -11.72
N ASP A 298 -5.60 15.56 -12.29
CA ASP A 298 -4.88 15.97 -13.49
C ASP A 298 -3.43 16.37 -13.19
N ASN A 299 -2.56 16.22 -14.17
CA ASN A 299 -1.18 16.70 -14.13
C ASN A 299 -0.89 17.82 -15.16
N LYS A 300 -1.94 18.27 -15.86
CA LYS A 300 -1.88 19.34 -16.87
C LYS A 300 -3.05 20.31 -16.67
N LYS A 301 -2.74 21.50 -16.20
CA LYS A 301 -3.74 22.53 -15.92
C LYS A 301 -4.69 22.82 -17.10
N PRO A 302 -4.21 22.99 -18.36
CA PRO A 302 -5.12 23.30 -19.48
C PRO A 302 -6.18 22.22 -19.73
N ARG A 303 -5.84 20.93 -19.55
CA ARG A 303 -6.82 19.83 -19.73
C ARG A 303 -7.87 19.82 -18.63
N TRP A 304 -7.46 20.11 -17.41
CA TRP A 304 -8.39 20.24 -16.28
C TRP A 304 -9.34 21.43 -16.49
N GLU A 305 -8.81 22.62 -16.85
CA GLU A 305 -9.60 23.82 -17.14
C GLU A 305 -10.61 23.59 -18.26
N GLU A 306 -10.17 22.99 -19.37
CA GLU A 306 -11.06 22.64 -20.50
C GLU A 306 -12.17 21.69 -20.05
N ALA A 307 -11.87 20.67 -19.25
CA ALA A 307 -12.85 19.72 -18.78
C ALA A 307 -13.87 20.34 -17.83
N VAL A 308 -13.45 21.18 -16.88
CA VAL A 308 -14.34 21.92 -15.99
C VAL A 308 -15.30 22.82 -16.78
N ALA A 309 -14.77 23.57 -17.73
CA ALA A 309 -15.58 24.45 -18.60
C ALA A 309 -16.56 23.66 -19.46
N LYS A 310 -16.11 22.58 -20.11
CA LYS A 310 -16.93 21.75 -21.00
C LYS A 310 -18.06 21.04 -20.26
N ASP A 311 -17.81 20.54 -19.06
CA ASP A 311 -18.83 19.84 -18.25
C ASP A 311 -19.69 20.79 -17.42
N GLY A 312 -19.32 22.09 -17.38
CA GLY A 312 -20.04 23.12 -16.64
C GLY A 312 -20.04 22.90 -15.13
N LEU A 313 -18.88 22.59 -14.55
CA LEU A 313 -18.72 22.31 -13.12
C LEU A 313 -18.61 23.63 -12.34
N ASN A 314 -19.76 24.24 -12.03
CA ASN A 314 -19.86 25.60 -11.47
C ASN A 314 -19.68 25.66 -9.95
N TRP A 315 -19.05 24.65 -9.34
CA TRP A 315 -18.71 24.59 -7.92
C TRP A 315 -17.19 24.68 -7.71
N ILE A 316 -16.74 24.45 -6.49
CA ILE A 316 -15.32 24.53 -6.13
C ILE A 316 -14.53 23.43 -6.82
N ASN A 317 -13.60 23.78 -7.68
CA ASN A 317 -12.70 22.87 -8.37
C ASN A 317 -11.25 23.18 -7.97
N VAL A 318 -10.55 22.20 -7.43
CA VAL A 318 -9.15 22.34 -6.94
C VAL A 318 -8.26 21.24 -7.47
N SER A 319 -6.96 21.49 -7.57
CA SER A 319 -5.99 20.49 -7.97
C SER A 319 -4.59 20.76 -7.42
N SER A 320 -3.83 19.70 -7.16
CA SER A 320 -2.39 19.78 -6.91
C SER A 320 -1.57 19.71 -8.20
N LEU A 321 -2.17 19.33 -9.32
CA LEU A 321 -1.54 19.01 -10.61
C LEU A 321 -0.46 17.91 -10.53
N LYS A 322 -0.54 17.05 -9.51
CA LYS A 322 0.40 15.95 -9.27
C LYS A 322 -0.09 14.58 -9.75
N GLY A 323 -1.28 14.52 -10.37
CA GLY A 323 -1.88 13.26 -10.79
C GLY A 323 -2.11 12.33 -9.60
N TRP A 324 -1.82 11.04 -9.74
CA TRP A 324 -1.89 10.06 -8.67
C TRP A 324 -0.91 10.29 -7.51
N LYS A 325 0.09 11.19 -7.67
CA LYS A 325 0.98 11.63 -6.59
C LYS A 325 0.35 12.73 -5.73
N CYS A 326 -0.95 12.98 -5.87
CA CYS A 326 -1.71 13.90 -5.03
C CYS A 326 -1.77 13.39 -3.59
N ASP A 327 -1.18 14.13 -2.66
CA ASP A 327 -1.15 13.76 -1.23
C ASP A 327 -2.57 13.64 -0.65
N ILE A 328 -3.51 14.43 -1.14
CA ILE A 328 -4.89 14.42 -0.67
C ILE A 328 -5.59 13.12 -1.08
N ALA A 329 -5.44 12.68 -2.34
CA ALA A 329 -5.99 11.39 -2.78
C ALA A 329 -5.48 10.24 -1.89
N ARG A 330 -4.20 10.28 -1.50
CA ARG A 330 -3.62 9.30 -0.59
C ARG A 330 -4.20 9.39 0.82
N GLN A 331 -4.33 10.60 1.39
CA GLN A 331 -4.90 10.79 2.73
C GLN A 331 -6.34 10.25 2.83
N TYR A 332 -7.12 10.37 1.76
CA TYR A 332 -8.47 9.81 1.65
C TYR A 332 -8.49 8.35 1.17
N ASN A 333 -7.33 7.70 1.02
CA ASN A 333 -7.20 6.33 0.49
C ASN A 333 -7.90 6.13 -0.86
N VAL A 334 -7.85 7.14 -1.73
CA VAL A 334 -8.40 7.08 -3.09
C VAL A 334 -7.44 6.32 -3.99
N THR A 335 -7.80 5.09 -4.36
CA THR A 335 -7.02 4.21 -5.24
C THR A 335 -7.60 4.09 -6.64
N ALA A 336 -8.84 4.54 -6.82
CA ALA A 336 -9.55 4.61 -8.10
C ALA A 336 -10.49 5.81 -8.13
N ILE A 337 -10.79 6.32 -9.30
CA ILE A 337 -11.77 7.41 -9.53
C ILE A 337 -12.86 6.96 -10.51
N PRO A 338 -14.11 7.47 -10.35
CA PRO A 338 -14.56 8.48 -9.40
C PRO A 338 -14.64 7.95 -7.96
N ALA A 339 -14.32 8.80 -6.96
CA ALA A 339 -14.51 8.50 -5.54
C ALA A 339 -15.15 9.71 -4.84
N ILE A 340 -16.20 9.45 -4.06
CA ILE A 340 -17.00 10.50 -3.41
C ILE A 340 -17.01 10.27 -1.90
N PHE A 341 -16.81 11.36 -1.15
CA PHE A 341 -17.04 11.42 0.29
C PHE A 341 -18.07 12.49 0.59
N VAL A 342 -19.00 12.18 1.47
CA VAL A 342 -20.00 13.14 1.95
C VAL A 342 -19.63 13.55 3.36
N LEU A 343 -19.53 14.86 3.59
CA LEU A 343 -19.11 15.43 4.87
C LEU A 343 -20.27 16.24 5.47
N ASP A 344 -20.36 16.28 6.79
CA ASP A 344 -21.25 17.21 7.52
C ASP A 344 -20.61 18.62 7.63
N ALA A 345 -21.31 19.50 8.33
CA ALA A 345 -20.87 20.88 8.55
C ALA A 345 -19.53 20.94 9.32
N GLU A 346 -19.28 20.01 10.21
CA GLU A 346 -18.07 19.88 11.04
C GLU A 346 -16.93 19.15 10.31
N ASN A 347 -17.12 18.83 9.02
CA ASN A 347 -16.19 18.06 8.17
C ASN A 347 -15.98 16.62 8.64
N ARG A 348 -16.97 15.98 9.25
CA ARG A 348 -16.94 14.54 9.47
C ARG A 348 -17.44 13.81 8.26
N ILE A 349 -16.76 12.72 7.90
CA ILE A 349 -17.22 11.84 6.83
C ILE A 349 -18.48 11.12 7.31
N ILE A 350 -19.62 11.35 6.66
CA ILE A 350 -20.91 10.75 7.02
C ILE A 350 -21.36 9.70 6.01
N ALA A 351 -20.78 9.69 4.81
CA ALA A 351 -20.96 8.63 3.82
C ALA A 351 -19.81 8.65 2.80
N SER A 352 -19.65 7.56 2.07
CA SER A 352 -18.70 7.49 0.96
C SER A 352 -19.24 6.63 -0.19
N ASN A 353 -18.82 6.96 -1.41
CA ASN A 353 -19.12 6.25 -2.66
C ASN A 353 -20.63 6.09 -2.97
N LEU A 354 -21.47 6.92 -2.38
CA LEU A 354 -22.88 7.04 -2.80
C LEU A 354 -22.95 7.61 -4.21
N ARG A 355 -23.86 7.12 -5.03
CA ARG A 355 -24.02 7.56 -6.42
C ARG A 355 -25.50 7.61 -6.81
N ASP A 356 -25.78 8.37 -7.85
CA ASP A 356 -27.09 8.44 -8.48
C ASP A 356 -28.25 8.58 -7.46
N GLU A 357 -29.21 7.70 -7.49
CA GLU A 357 -30.38 7.73 -6.63
C GLU A 357 -30.06 7.59 -5.14
N GLU A 358 -29.00 6.84 -4.78
CA GLU A 358 -28.57 6.71 -3.37
C GLU A 358 -28.06 8.04 -2.82
N LEU A 359 -27.24 8.76 -3.60
CA LEU A 359 -26.73 10.08 -3.20
C LEU A 359 -27.88 11.09 -3.12
N LYS A 360 -28.80 11.05 -4.08
CA LYS A 360 -29.98 11.93 -4.08
C LYS A 360 -30.84 11.68 -2.85
N ALA A 361 -31.22 10.45 -2.57
CA ALA A 361 -32.03 10.10 -1.40
C ALA A 361 -31.35 10.52 -0.08
N PHE A 362 -30.03 10.35 -0.01
CA PHE A 362 -29.24 10.78 1.15
C PHE A 362 -29.31 12.30 1.36
N LEU A 363 -29.23 13.10 0.27
CA LEU A 363 -29.33 14.56 0.34
C LEU A 363 -30.76 15.01 0.67
N GLU A 364 -31.80 14.40 0.09
CA GLU A 364 -33.20 14.69 0.38
C GLU A 364 -33.57 14.50 1.86
N GLU A 365 -32.98 13.46 2.50
CA GLU A 365 -33.20 13.23 3.93
C GLU A 365 -32.59 14.34 4.80
N ARG A 366 -31.43 14.89 4.42
CA ARG A 366 -30.61 15.78 5.25
C ARG A 366 -30.70 17.27 4.90
N LEU A 367 -31.11 17.61 3.69
CA LEU A 367 -31.23 18.99 3.19
C LEU A 367 -32.69 19.34 2.86
N LYS A 368 -33.58 19.06 3.79
CA LYS A 368 -35.00 19.44 3.70
C LYS A 368 -35.22 20.95 3.70
#